data_64149ba93c712e411545aa1c80a15f0c
#
_entry.id   64149ba93c712e411545aa1c80a15f0c
#
_cell.length_a   1.000
_cell.length_b   1.000
_cell.length_c   1.000
_cell.angle_alpha   90.00
_cell.angle_beta   90.00
_cell.angle_gamma   90.00
#
_symmetry.space_group_name_H-M   'P 1'
#
loop_
_entity.id
_entity.type
_entity.pdbx_description
1 polymer ?
#
loop_
_entity_poly.entity_id
_entity_poly.type
_entity_poly.pdbx_seq_one_letter_code
_entity_poly.pdbx_strand_id
1 'polypeptide(L)'
;MEFEKSKTRENLARTFAGECQDGARYQFISQELAKQGFTFLSDTVKILAKNEMAHAKAIYDLIVMYSNGEEYNIPIQAGFPFNTYDIPNSIARSVEIEEMEAKNIYTAFAKVAQDEGFVEASELLTLITKVEDCHSKLLTEVYEKFTNNCLYKSEQPTKWKCGQCGHEETAKTAWKTCPLCKLEQGYTMIDFADE
;
A
#
# COMPACT_ATOMS: atom_id res chain seq x y z
N MET A 1 17.64 25.91 9.06
CA MET A 1 18.25 25.86 7.69
C MET A 1 17.23 26.36 6.70
N GLU A 2 17.63 26.96 5.58
CA GLU A 2 16.71 27.32 4.50
C GLU A 2 16.29 26.07 3.74
N PHE A 3 14.99 25.90 3.49
CA PHE A 3 14.44 24.68 2.84
C PHE A 3 15.08 24.42 1.46
N GLU A 4 15.31 25.46 0.67
CA GLU A 4 15.91 25.39 -0.66
C GLU A 4 17.29 24.71 -0.71
N LYS A 5 18.04 24.82 0.39
CA LYS A 5 19.41 24.31 0.53
C LYS A 5 19.47 22.99 1.33
N SER A 6 18.32 22.50 1.77
CA SER A 6 18.23 21.34 2.65
C SER A 6 18.24 20.02 1.89
N LYS A 7 18.70 18.97 2.53
CA LYS A 7 18.56 17.60 2.04
C LYS A 7 17.12 17.10 2.20
N THR A 8 16.42 17.63 3.21
CA THR A 8 14.99 17.37 3.44
C THR A 8 14.15 17.69 2.21
N ARG A 9 14.40 18.79 1.51
CA ARG A 9 13.71 19.15 0.26
C ARG A 9 13.79 18.04 -0.78
N GLU A 10 15.01 17.54 -1.05
CA GLU A 10 15.22 16.47 -2.01
C GLU A 10 14.56 15.17 -1.54
N ASN A 11 14.67 14.83 -0.25
CA ASN A 11 14.08 13.65 0.34
C ASN A 11 12.55 13.66 0.23
N LEU A 12 11.90 14.79 0.54
CA LEU A 12 10.44 14.94 0.39
C LEU A 12 10.01 14.79 -1.07
N ALA A 13 10.74 15.38 -2.02
CA ALA A 13 10.42 15.22 -3.44
C ALA A 13 10.60 13.77 -3.92
N ARG A 14 11.59 13.05 -3.40
CA ARG A 14 11.80 11.62 -3.68
C ARG A 14 10.70 10.76 -3.06
N THR A 15 10.29 11.06 -1.81
CA THR A 15 9.15 10.39 -1.17
C THR A 15 7.89 10.61 -2.01
N PHE A 16 7.55 11.85 -2.37
CA PHE A 16 6.39 12.14 -3.22
C PHE A 16 6.38 11.31 -4.51
N ALA A 17 7.52 11.18 -5.19
CA ALA A 17 7.62 10.39 -6.41
C ALA A 17 7.46 8.89 -6.15
N GLY A 18 7.95 8.38 -5.02
CA GLY A 18 7.76 7.02 -4.55
C GLY A 18 6.28 6.71 -4.34
N GLU A 19 5.61 7.48 -3.48
CA GLU A 19 4.20 7.33 -3.17
C GLU A 19 3.30 7.36 -4.43
N CYS A 20 3.58 8.26 -5.37
CA CYS A 20 2.86 8.31 -6.65
C CYS A 20 3.06 7.03 -7.48
N GLN A 21 4.27 6.48 -7.47
CA GLN A 21 4.59 5.27 -8.23
C GLN A 21 3.95 4.04 -7.57
N ASP A 22 3.94 3.96 -6.24
CA ASP A 22 3.31 2.87 -5.49
C ASP A 22 1.80 2.90 -5.63
N GLY A 23 1.19 4.07 -5.54
CA GLY A 23 -0.23 4.26 -5.84
C GLY A 23 -0.62 3.79 -7.24
N ALA A 24 0.20 4.09 -8.27
CA ALA A 24 -0.02 3.61 -9.62
C ALA A 24 0.15 2.08 -9.72
N ARG A 25 1.18 1.51 -9.08
CA ARG A 25 1.44 0.06 -9.04
C ARG A 25 0.25 -0.68 -8.43
N TYR A 26 -0.28 -0.23 -7.30
CA TYR A 26 -1.43 -0.86 -6.66
C TYR A 26 -2.70 -0.76 -7.50
N GLN A 27 -2.90 0.32 -8.25
CA GLN A 27 -4.00 0.38 -9.23
C GLN A 27 -3.86 -0.70 -10.30
N PHE A 28 -2.64 -0.93 -10.82
CA PHE A 28 -2.41 -1.96 -11.86
C PHE A 28 -2.61 -3.38 -11.29
N ILE A 29 -2.10 -3.67 -10.11
CA ILE A 29 -2.31 -4.96 -9.41
C ILE A 29 -3.80 -5.18 -9.17
N SER A 30 -4.52 -4.17 -8.68
CA SER A 30 -5.95 -4.24 -8.44
C SER A 30 -6.74 -4.56 -9.72
N GLN A 31 -6.41 -3.93 -10.85
CA GLN A 31 -7.05 -4.20 -12.14
C GLN A 31 -6.82 -5.64 -12.60
N GLU A 32 -5.61 -6.17 -12.40
CA GLU A 32 -5.29 -7.55 -12.76
C GLU A 32 -6.00 -8.57 -11.85
N LEU A 33 -6.07 -8.31 -10.54
CA LEU A 33 -6.86 -9.10 -9.59
C LEU A 33 -8.35 -9.15 -10.00
N ALA A 34 -8.92 -8.00 -10.38
CA ALA A 34 -10.31 -7.93 -10.84
C ALA A 34 -10.55 -8.76 -12.11
N LYS A 35 -9.64 -8.68 -13.10
CA LYS A 35 -9.73 -9.48 -14.33
C LYS A 35 -9.71 -10.99 -14.07
N GLN A 36 -8.97 -11.41 -13.04
CA GLN A 36 -8.87 -12.81 -12.65
C GLN A 36 -9.98 -13.25 -11.68
N GLY A 37 -10.92 -12.37 -11.35
CA GLY A 37 -12.08 -12.66 -10.51
C GLY A 37 -11.83 -12.58 -9.00
N PHE A 38 -10.71 -12.01 -8.55
CA PHE A 38 -10.39 -11.78 -7.13
C PHE A 38 -10.93 -10.41 -6.67
N THR A 39 -12.25 -10.23 -6.69
CA THR A 39 -12.90 -8.93 -6.48
C THR A 39 -12.56 -8.33 -5.12
N PHE A 40 -12.67 -9.11 -4.04
CA PHE A 40 -12.36 -8.62 -2.69
C PHE A 40 -10.89 -8.16 -2.58
N LEU A 41 -9.94 -8.96 -3.08
CA LEU A 41 -8.53 -8.57 -3.07
C LEU A 41 -8.26 -7.33 -3.95
N SER A 42 -8.93 -7.24 -5.09
CA SER A 42 -8.87 -6.05 -5.94
C SER A 42 -9.27 -4.79 -5.15
N ASP A 43 -10.37 -4.87 -4.40
CA ASP A 43 -10.86 -3.73 -3.62
C ASP A 43 -9.94 -3.42 -2.43
N THR A 44 -9.36 -4.44 -1.80
CA THR A 44 -8.34 -4.27 -0.75
C THR A 44 -7.12 -3.52 -1.29
N VAL A 45 -6.55 -3.95 -2.42
CA VAL A 45 -5.38 -3.29 -3.02
C VAL A 45 -5.71 -1.88 -3.53
N LYS A 46 -6.95 -1.59 -3.94
CA LYS A 46 -7.40 -0.22 -4.24
C LYS A 46 -7.37 0.70 -3.01
N ILE A 47 -7.59 0.16 -1.82
CA ILE A 47 -7.46 0.94 -0.58
C ILE A 47 -6.01 1.34 -0.38
N LEU A 48 -5.05 0.41 -0.57
CA LEU A 48 -3.63 0.74 -0.54
C LEU A 48 -3.31 1.87 -1.53
N ALA A 49 -3.71 1.74 -2.80
CA ALA A 49 -3.51 2.79 -3.79
C ALA A 49 -4.03 4.17 -3.35
N LYS A 50 -5.15 4.23 -2.63
CA LYS A 50 -5.67 5.49 -2.06
C LYS A 50 -4.79 6.02 -0.91
N ASN A 51 -4.25 5.12 -0.09
CA ASN A 51 -3.38 5.49 1.01
C ASN A 51 -2.10 6.14 0.46
N GLU A 52 -1.46 5.53 -0.54
CA GLU A 52 -0.26 6.11 -1.18
C GLU A 52 -0.53 7.50 -1.77
N MET A 53 -1.68 7.68 -2.44
CA MET A 53 -2.05 9.00 -2.95
C MET A 53 -2.35 10.01 -1.83
N ALA A 54 -2.80 9.57 -0.66
CA ALA A 54 -2.96 10.44 0.51
C ALA A 54 -1.60 10.82 1.12
N HIS A 55 -0.64 9.89 1.18
CA HIS A 55 0.73 10.17 1.59
C HIS A 55 1.39 11.15 0.62
N ALA A 56 1.32 10.89 -0.69
CA ALA A 56 1.82 11.80 -1.73
C ALA A 56 1.24 13.21 -1.55
N LYS A 57 -0.07 13.31 -1.30
CA LYS A 57 -0.73 14.62 -1.10
C LYS A 57 -0.20 15.32 0.15
N ALA A 58 -0.02 14.62 1.27
CA ALA A 58 0.51 15.20 2.50
C ALA A 58 1.96 15.72 2.31
N ILE A 59 2.80 14.95 1.60
CA ILE A 59 4.16 15.37 1.26
C ILE A 59 4.14 16.59 0.33
N TYR A 60 3.27 16.59 -0.69
CA TYR A 60 3.10 17.73 -1.59
C TYR A 60 2.74 19.02 -0.85
N ASP A 61 1.75 18.94 0.05
CA ASP A 61 1.31 20.09 0.83
C ASP A 61 2.42 20.63 1.73
N LEU A 62 3.23 19.74 2.30
CA LEU A 62 4.35 20.12 3.14
C LEU A 62 5.46 20.84 2.33
N ILE A 63 5.75 20.35 1.13
CA ILE A 63 6.69 21.02 0.22
C ILE A 63 6.18 22.43 -0.15
N VAL A 64 4.90 22.58 -0.48
CA VAL A 64 4.28 23.87 -0.81
C VAL A 64 4.35 24.81 0.40
N MET A 65 4.08 24.31 1.60
CA MET A 65 4.17 25.10 2.84
C MET A 65 5.60 25.62 3.07
N TYR A 66 6.61 24.75 2.95
CA TYR A 66 8.02 25.15 3.14
C TYR A 66 8.55 26.06 2.03
N SER A 67 7.94 26.05 0.85
CA SER A 67 8.25 26.92 -0.28
C SER A 67 7.48 28.24 -0.23
N ASN A 68 6.75 28.55 0.84
CA ASN A 68 5.89 29.73 0.98
C ASN A 68 4.85 29.92 -0.16
N GLY A 69 4.41 28.82 -0.75
CA GLY A 69 3.46 28.79 -1.87
C GLY A 69 4.05 29.18 -3.23
N GLU A 70 5.35 29.38 -3.32
CA GLU A 70 6.02 29.60 -4.62
C GLU A 70 6.09 28.29 -5.41
N GLU A 71 6.06 28.39 -6.75
CA GLU A 71 6.24 27.22 -7.63
C GLU A 71 7.70 26.79 -7.60
N TYR A 72 7.89 25.51 -7.26
CA TYR A 72 9.22 24.93 -7.10
C TYR A 72 9.40 23.71 -7.98
N ASN A 73 10.41 23.77 -8.86
CA ASN A 73 10.86 22.59 -9.58
C ASN A 73 12.05 21.97 -8.83
N ILE A 74 11.81 20.82 -8.18
CA ILE A 74 12.84 20.10 -7.44
C ILE A 74 13.35 18.93 -8.30
N PRO A 75 14.53 19.03 -8.90
CA PRO A 75 15.11 17.92 -9.64
C PRO A 75 15.49 16.80 -8.67
N ILE A 76 15.08 15.58 -8.98
CA ILE A 76 15.43 14.38 -8.21
C ILE A 76 16.10 13.35 -9.13
N GLN A 77 16.97 12.54 -8.53
CA GLN A 77 17.48 11.34 -9.16
C GLN A 77 16.99 10.14 -8.33
N ALA A 78 16.13 9.31 -8.93
CA ALA A 78 15.59 8.11 -8.32
C ALA A 78 15.40 7.01 -9.36
N GLY A 79 15.49 5.75 -8.94
CA GLY A 79 15.18 4.58 -9.75
C GLY A 79 13.96 3.89 -9.19
N PHE A 80 13.00 3.57 -10.06
CA PHE A 80 11.79 2.84 -9.67
C PHE A 80 11.73 1.51 -10.42
N PRO A 81 11.36 0.41 -9.74
CA PRO A 81 11.28 -0.89 -10.39
C PRO A 81 10.06 -1.00 -11.29
N PHE A 82 10.25 -1.61 -12.46
CA PHE A 82 9.18 -2.03 -13.35
C PHE A 82 9.12 -3.56 -13.36
N ASN A 83 7.92 -4.10 -13.20
CA ASN A 83 7.69 -5.52 -13.01
C ASN A 83 6.68 -6.06 -14.03
N THR A 84 6.62 -7.38 -14.19
CA THR A 84 5.56 -8.05 -14.94
C THR A 84 4.27 -8.07 -14.14
N TYR A 85 3.11 -8.14 -14.82
CA TYR A 85 1.79 -8.17 -14.16
C TYR A 85 1.38 -9.57 -13.67
N ASP A 86 2.32 -10.46 -13.42
CA ASP A 86 2.11 -11.68 -12.65
C ASP A 86 1.77 -11.28 -11.21
N ILE A 87 0.59 -11.64 -10.74
CA ILE A 87 0.06 -11.20 -9.43
C ILE A 87 0.99 -11.60 -8.28
N PRO A 88 1.41 -12.89 -8.13
CA PRO A 88 2.28 -13.27 -7.03
C PRO A 88 3.59 -12.48 -6.99
N ASN A 89 4.26 -12.35 -8.14
CA ASN A 89 5.53 -11.61 -8.22
C ASN A 89 5.34 -10.12 -7.97
N SER A 90 4.22 -9.54 -8.43
CA SER A 90 3.91 -8.13 -8.19
C SER A 90 3.66 -7.85 -6.71
N ILE A 91 2.92 -8.74 -6.02
CA ILE A 91 2.67 -8.62 -4.57
C ILE A 91 3.99 -8.81 -3.80
N ALA A 92 4.76 -9.86 -4.09
CA ALA A 92 6.06 -10.10 -3.43
C ALA A 92 7.00 -8.90 -3.57
N ARG A 93 7.06 -8.30 -4.76
CA ARG A 93 7.88 -7.10 -4.97
C ARG A 93 7.36 -5.89 -4.21
N SER A 94 6.05 -5.75 -4.09
CA SER A 94 5.45 -4.68 -3.28
C SER A 94 5.81 -4.85 -1.81
N VAL A 95 5.75 -6.06 -1.24
CA VAL A 95 6.24 -6.33 0.13
C VAL A 95 7.66 -5.84 0.34
N GLU A 96 8.59 -6.19 -0.59
CA GLU A 96 10.00 -5.76 -0.47
C GLU A 96 10.16 -4.23 -0.50
N ILE A 97 9.34 -3.52 -1.28
CA ILE A 97 9.38 -2.06 -1.39
C ILE A 97 8.88 -1.43 -0.10
N GLU A 98 7.69 -1.81 0.38
CA GLU A 98 7.12 -1.33 1.62
C GLU A 98 8.06 -1.54 2.82
N GLU A 99 8.65 -2.73 2.91
CA GLU A 99 9.66 -3.01 3.95
C GLU A 99 10.90 -2.10 3.85
N MET A 100 11.36 -1.83 2.63
CA MET A 100 12.51 -0.95 2.41
C MET A 100 12.19 0.49 2.79
N GLU A 101 11.00 0.98 2.44
CA GLU A 101 10.51 2.31 2.79
C GLU A 101 10.33 2.46 4.29
N ALA A 102 9.65 1.52 4.94
CA ALA A 102 9.43 1.54 6.38
C ALA A 102 10.73 1.45 7.18
N LYS A 103 11.58 0.47 6.87
CA LYS A 103 12.74 0.14 7.71
C LYS A 103 13.99 0.98 7.41
N ASN A 104 14.13 1.48 6.19
CA ASN A 104 15.37 2.10 5.73
C ASN A 104 15.20 3.52 5.20
N ILE A 105 14.35 3.72 4.18
CA ILE A 105 14.31 4.97 3.41
C ILE A 105 13.67 6.08 4.22
N TYR A 106 12.42 5.94 4.61
CA TYR A 106 11.67 7.02 5.27
C TYR A 106 12.14 7.25 6.71
N THR A 107 12.60 6.21 7.40
CA THR A 107 13.26 6.36 8.70
C THR A 107 14.53 7.21 8.59
N ALA A 108 15.36 6.99 7.56
CA ALA A 108 16.55 7.82 7.33
C ALA A 108 16.18 9.26 6.93
N PHE A 109 15.15 9.43 6.11
CA PHE A 109 14.68 10.75 5.69
C PHE A 109 14.09 11.55 6.86
N ALA A 110 13.32 10.89 7.74
CA ALA A 110 12.79 11.49 8.97
C ALA A 110 13.91 11.99 9.87
N LYS A 111 14.98 11.19 10.03
CA LYS A 111 16.15 11.60 10.81
C LYS A 111 16.83 12.82 10.19
N VAL A 112 17.04 12.85 8.89
CA VAL A 112 17.63 14.02 8.20
C VAL A 112 16.77 15.26 8.41
N ALA A 113 15.46 15.16 8.27
CA ALA A 113 14.54 16.25 8.49
C ALA A 113 14.62 16.79 9.92
N GLN A 114 14.70 15.91 10.92
CA GLN A 114 14.89 16.27 12.33
C GLN A 114 16.22 17.00 12.54
N ASP A 115 17.32 16.48 12.00
CA ASP A 115 18.66 17.06 12.15
C ASP A 115 18.77 18.43 11.46
N GLU A 116 18.03 18.68 10.40
CA GLU A 116 17.96 19.94 9.67
C GLU A 116 16.96 20.95 10.28
N GLY A 117 16.12 20.52 11.24
CA GLY A 117 15.14 21.36 11.94
C GLY A 117 13.77 21.44 11.28
N PHE A 118 13.46 20.54 10.34
CA PHE A 118 12.15 20.39 9.70
C PHE A 118 11.29 19.39 10.46
N VAL A 119 10.80 19.81 11.64
CA VAL A 119 10.12 18.92 12.60
C VAL A 119 8.86 18.29 11.98
N GLU A 120 8.03 19.07 11.30
CA GLU A 120 6.80 18.59 10.66
C GLU A 120 7.09 17.53 9.58
N ALA A 121 8.19 17.69 8.84
CA ALA A 121 8.62 16.70 7.86
C ALA A 121 9.07 15.39 8.52
N SER A 122 9.81 15.50 9.63
CA SER A 122 10.23 14.33 10.41
C SER A 122 9.04 13.57 10.98
N GLU A 123 8.06 14.29 11.56
CA GLU A 123 6.84 13.70 12.11
C GLU A 123 5.99 13.03 11.02
N LEU A 124 5.77 13.69 9.89
CA LEU A 124 5.00 13.15 8.76
C LEU A 124 5.66 11.87 8.22
N LEU A 125 6.96 11.90 7.94
CA LEU A 125 7.69 10.71 7.46
C LEU A 125 7.65 9.56 8.49
N THR A 126 7.71 9.87 9.78
CA THR A 126 7.57 8.86 10.85
C THR A 126 6.17 8.24 10.88
N LEU A 127 5.13 9.01 10.58
CA LEU A 127 3.76 8.49 10.50
C LEU A 127 3.59 7.61 9.26
N ILE A 128 4.07 8.05 8.10
CA ILE A 128 4.06 7.25 6.86
C ILE A 128 4.79 5.91 7.09
N THR A 129 6.00 5.93 7.66
CA THR A 129 6.76 4.71 8.00
C THR A 129 5.93 3.64 8.71
N LYS A 130 5.04 4.04 9.63
CA LYS A 130 4.18 3.10 10.35
C LYS A 130 3.09 2.51 9.45
N VAL A 131 2.60 3.27 8.50
CA VAL A 131 1.59 2.80 7.55
C VAL A 131 2.22 1.82 6.57
N GLU A 132 3.44 2.10 6.06
CA GLU A 132 4.15 1.19 5.15
C GLU A 132 4.49 -0.15 5.84
N ASP A 133 4.78 -0.14 7.15
CA ASP A 133 4.93 -1.38 7.92
C ASP A 133 3.60 -2.19 7.97
N CYS A 134 2.44 -1.53 8.10
CA CYS A 134 1.14 -2.19 8.01
C CYS A 134 0.85 -2.69 6.58
N HIS A 135 1.17 -1.90 5.54
CA HIS A 135 1.03 -2.32 4.14
C HIS A 135 1.87 -3.56 3.84
N SER A 136 3.14 -3.58 4.28
CA SER A 136 4.03 -4.74 4.06
C SER A 136 3.49 -6.01 4.71
N LYS A 137 2.93 -5.92 5.91
CA LYS A 137 2.33 -7.07 6.61
C LYS A 137 1.08 -7.59 5.91
N LEU A 138 0.16 -6.70 5.55
CA LEU A 138 -1.03 -7.06 4.78
C LEU A 138 -0.67 -7.73 3.46
N LEU A 139 0.25 -7.16 2.70
CA LEU A 139 0.70 -7.72 1.43
C LEU A 139 1.41 -9.06 1.60
N THR A 140 2.18 -9.24 2.68
CA THR A 140 2.80 -10.52 3.02
C THR A 140 1.75 -11.59 3.23
N GLU A 141 0.70 -11.30 4.00
CA GLU A 141 -0.39 -12.25 4.24
C GLU A 141 -1.16 -12.57 2.94
N VAL A 142 -1.44 -11.57 2.12
CA VAL A 142 -2.04 -11.77 0.79
C VAL A 142 -1.17 -12.69 -0.07
N TYR A 143 0.14 -12.45 -0.12
CA TYR A 143 1.09 -13.26 -0.86
C TYR A 143 1.09 -14.72 -0.39
N GLU A 144 1.19 -14.95 0.91
CA GLU A 144 1.20 -16.28 1.51
C GLU A 144 -0.10 -17.04 1.26
N LYS A 145 -1.26 -16.39 1.48
CA LYS A 145 -2.57 -17.00 1.19
C LYS A 145 -2.74 -17.32 -0.29
N PHE A 146 -2.24 -16.45 -1.16
CA PHE A 146 -2.33 -16.64 -2.61
C PHE A 146 -1.46 -17.81 -3.09
N THR A 147 -0.19 -17.82 -2.71
CA THR A 147 0.79 -18.83 -3.16
C THR A 147 0.52 -20.21 -2.57
N ASN A 148 -0.01 -20.28 -1.36
CA ASN A 148 -0.39 -21.53 -0.70
C ASN A 148 -1.80 -22.04 -1.10
N ASN A 149 -2.51 -21.37 -2.03
CA ASN A 149 -3.88 -21.70 -2.42
C ASN A 149 -4.86 -21.79 -1.24
N CYS A 150 -4.70 -20.92 -0.24
CA CYS A 150 -5.53 -20.89 0.97
C CYS A 150 -6.39 -19.63 1.13
N LEU A 151 -6.51 -18.79 0.08
CA LEU A 151 -7.39 -17.60 0.09
C LEU A 151 -8.82 -17.91 0.55
N TYR A 152 -9.35 -19.06 0.16
CA TYR A 152 -10.73 -19.47 0.44
C TYR A 152 -10.79 -20.78 1.21
N LYS A 153 -9.72 -21.11 1.94
CA LYS A 153 -9.63 -22.35 2.74
C LYS A 153 -9.02 -22.01 4.10
N SER A 154 -9.48 -22.73 5.12
CA SER A 154 -8.96 -22.68 6.48
C SER A 154 -8.80 -24.09 7.05
N GLU A 155 -7.84 -24.29 7.93
CA GLU A 155 -7.64 -25.58 8.62
C GLU A 155 -8.82 -25.89 9.55
N GLN A 156 -9.39 -24.88 10.19
CA GLN A 156 -10.57 -24.98 11.04
C GLN A 156 -11.76 -24.29 10.38
N PRO A 157 -13.02 -24.70 10.74
CA PRO A 157 -14.19 -23.98 10.30
C PRO A 157 -14.08 -22.50 10.69
N THR A 158 -14.13 -21.60 9.71
CA THR A 158 -14.11 -20.16 9.88
C THR A 158 -15.35 -19.52 9.26
N LYS A 159 -15.66 -18.31 9.67
CA LYS A 159 -16.78 -17.55 9.15
C LYS A 159 -16.38 -16.89 7.82
N TRP A 160 -17.05 -17.27 6.75
CA TRP A 160 -16.94 -16.61 5.45
C TRP A 160 -18.08 -15.61 5.28
N LYS A 161 -17.79 -14.46 4.72
CA LYS A 161 -18.77 -13.40 4.46
C LYS A 161 -18.71 -12.94 3.01
N CYS A 162 -19.88 -12.81 2.40
CA CYS A 162 -19.97 -12.23 1.06
C CYS A 162 -19.90 -10.69 1.15
N GLY A 163 -18.89 -10.08 0.54
CA GLY A 163 -18.71 -8.63 0.51
C GLY A 163 -19.83 -7.88 -0.23
N GLN A 164 -20.58 -8.57 -1.11
CA GLN A 164 -21.66 -7.94 -1.86
C GLN A 164 -23.01 -7.93 -1.10
N CYS A 165 -23.40 -9.07 -0.50
CA CYS A 165 -24.75 -9.21 0.07
C CYS A 165 -24.78 -9.46 1.57
N GLY A 166 -23.61 -9.60 2.21
CA GLY A 166 -23.52 -9.85 3.65
C GLY A 166 -23.86 -11.27 4.09
N HIS A 167 -24.11 -12.23 3.17
CA HIS A 167 -24.34 -13.63 3.55
C HIS A 167 -23.14 -14.19 4.29
N GLU A 168 -23.39 -14.91 5.38
CA GLU A 168 -22.36 -15.52 6.23
C GLU A 168 -22.59 -17.04 6.37
N GLU A 169 -21.51 -17.80 6.35
CA GLU A 169 -21.52 -19.24 6.57
C GLU A 169 -20.21 -19.67 7.25
N THR A 170 -20.29 -20.65 8.17
CA THR A 170 -19.11 -21.22 8.82
C THR A 170 -18.75 -22.55 8.18
N ALA A 171 -17.56 -22.61 7.56
CA ALA A 171 -17.06 -23.79 6.86
C ALA A 171 -15.52 -23.78 6.81
N LYS A 172 -14.90 -24.92 6.46
CA LYS A 172 -13.45 -24.97 6.17
C LYS A 172 -13.08 -24.37 4.80
N THR A 173 -14.05 -24.26 3.89
CA THR A 173 -13.84 -23.73 2.56
C THR A 173 -15.01 -22.81 2.22
N ALA A 174 -14.71 -21.62 1.72
CA ALA A 174 -15.73 -20.72 1.21
C ALA A 174 -16.44 -21.31 -0.01
N TRP A 175 -17.68 -20.91 -0.21
CA TRP A 175 -18.48 -21.31 -1.38
C TRP A 175 -17.80 -20.93 -2.72
N LYS A 176 -18.10 -21.68 -3.78
CA LYS A 176 -17.69 -21.30 -5.15
C LYS A 176 -18.61 -20.21 -5.73
N THR A 177 -19.87 -20.24 -5.32
CA THR A 177 -20.91 -19.27 -5.71
C THR A 177 -21.73 -18.97 -4.47
N CYS A 178 -21.89 -17.70 -4.13
CA CYS A 178 -22.62 -17.26 -2.94
C CYS A 178 -24.06 -17.83 -2.96
N PRO A 179 -24.51 -18.53 -1.91
CA PRO A 179 -25.83 -19.15 -1.87
C PRO A 179 -26.96 -18.15 -2.01
N LEU A 180 -26.78 -16.89 -1.55
CA LEU A 180 -27.80 -15.85 -1.58
C LEU A 180 -27.81 -15.07 -2.89
N CYS A 181 -26.70 -14.37 -3.22
CA CYS A 181 -26.69 -13.44 -4.36
C CYS A 181 -26.13 -14.04 -5.66
N LYS A 182 -25.67 -15.29 -5.65
CA LYS A 182 -25.15 -16.04 -6.79
C LYS A 182 -23.87 -15.47 -7.44
N LEU A 183 -23.20 -14.53 -6.78
CA LEU A 183 -21.88 -14.05 -7.23
C LEU A 183 -20.78 -15.07 -6.94
N GLU A 184 -19.72 -14.96 -7.69
CA GLU A 184 -18.55 -15.86 -7.64
C GLU A 184 -17.78 -15.73 -6.32
N GLN A 185 -16.94 -16.73 -6.03
CA GLN A 185 -16.13 -16.83 -4.81
C GLN A 185 -15.25 -15.59 -4.55
N GLY A 186 -14.83 -14.90 -5.60
CA GLY A 186 -13.98 -13.71 -5.48
C GLY A 186 -14.58 -12.54 -4.69
N TYR A 187 -15.89 -12.54 -4.48
CA TYR A 187 -16.59 -11.59 -3.59
C TYR A 187 -16.55 -11.98 -2.12
N THR A 188 -15.98 -13.13 -1.78
CA THR A 188 -15.84 -13.54 -0.38
C THR A 188 -14.76 -12.71 0.30
N MET A 189 -15.13 -12.09 1.42
CA MET A 189 -14.18 -11.37 2.27
C MET A 189 -13.17 -12.34 2.84
N ILE A 190 -11.92 -11.96 2.78
CA ILE A 190 -10.81 -12.70 3.36
C ILE A 190 -10.48 -12.00 4.67
N ASP A 191 -10.43 -12.77 5.74
CA ASP A 191 -10.02 -12.28 7.04
C ASP A 191 -8.50 -12.19 7.06
N PHE A 192 -7.99 -10.98 7.23
CA PHE A 192 -6.58 -10.72 7.46
C PHE A 192 -6.39 -10.48 8.96
N ALA A 193 -5.29 -10.95 9.50
CA ALA A 193 -5.03 -10.81 10.93
C ALA A 193 -5.04 -9.31 11.31
N ASP A 194 -5.92 -8.96 12.26
CA ASP A 194 -5.84 -7.66 12.93
C ASP A 194 -4.57 -7.67 13.80
N GLU A 195 -3.64 -6.76 13.54
CA GLU A 195 -2.47 -6.53 14.38
C GLU A 195 -2.67 -5.39 15.37
#